data_65f0f6e5394418075804767ab5ba6cee
#
_entry.id   65f0f6e5394418075804767ab5ba6cee
#
_cell.length_a   1.000
_cell.length_b   1.000
_cell.length_c   1.000
_cell.angle_alpha   90.00
_cell.angle_beta   90.00
_cell.angle_gamma   90.00
#
_symmetry.space_group_name_H-M   'P 1'
#
loop_
_entity.id
_entity.type
_entity.pdbx_description
1 polymer ?
#
loop_
_entity_poly.entity_id
_entity_poly.type
_entity_poly.pdbx_seq_one_letter_code
_entity_poly.pdbx_strand_id
1 'polypeptide(L)'
;MNRQNIVILGTGGTIAGRAASASDNIGYTAAELGIDQLIAAIPAMAEAGPVLTEQVAQLDSKDMSFAVWAQLAGRVSHFLARPDVQGIVITHGTDTLEETAYFLQAVCQPAKPVVLTCAMRPATALVPDGPQNLLDALAVARHAGAQGVVAVCAGTIHSALDVQKVHTYQLDAFSSGDAGPLGFVEEGAVRLVRNWPVAHEGWADIAIKNIANLAGLMDWPRVEIVMSHAGASGAVVEALLAQGVQGLVVAATGNGSLHHALEAALLKAQAAGVKVVRATRCLNGRVLPKPGDSLPDSQGLSPVKARVDLILRLAGLSIGA
;
A
#
# COMPACT_ATOMS: atom_id res chain seq x y z
N MET A 1 -3.33 -23.52 25.29
CA MET A 1 -3.69 -22.10 25.10
C MET A 1 -4.53 -22.02 23.83
N ASN A 2 -5.75 -21.44 23.88
CA ASN A 2 -6.53 -21.21 22.65
C ASN A 2 -5.75 -20.27 21.74
N ARG A 3 -5.47 -20.70 20.49
CA ARG A 3 -4.89 -19.82 19.47
C ARG A 3 -5.86 -18.67 19.20
N GLN A 4 -5.37 -17.44 19.22
CA GLN A 4 -6.15 -16.27 18.80
C GLN A 4 -6.45 -16.33 17.30
N ASN A 5 -7.51 -15.63 16.89
CA ASN A 5 -7.95 -15.57 15.50
C ASN A 5 -6.99 -14.72 14.65
N ILE A 6 -6.79 -15.12 13.41
CA ILE A 6 -6.37 -14.22 12.33
C ILE A 6 -7.62 -13.83 11.55
N VAL A 7 -7.76 -12.56 11.24
CA VAL A 7 -8.84 -12.06 10.37
C VAL A 7 -8.31 -11.92 8.96
N ILE A 8 -9.01 -12.45 7.96
CA ILE A 8 -8.68 -12.27 6.56
C ILE A 8 -9.73 -11.34 5.93
N LEU A 9 -9.28 -10.18 5.48
CA LEU A 9 -10.10 -9.18 4.80
C LEU A 9 -9.88 -9.28 3.28
N GLY A 10 -10.95 -9.59 2.54
CA GLY A 10 -10.91 -9.67 1.09
C GLY A 10 -11.18 -8.31 0.45
N THR A 11 -10.31 -7.87 -0.48
CA THR A 11 -10.56 -6.69 -1.32
C THR A 11 -10.64 -7.01 -2.81
N GLY A 12 -10.39 -8.27 -3.21
CA GLY A 12 -10.39 -8.71 -4.60
C GLY A 12 -8.99 -8.88 -5.18
N GLY A 13 -8.75 -8.37 -6.37
CA GLY A 13 -7.49 -8.48 -7.10
C GLY A 13 -7.29 -9.78 -7.86
N THR A 14 -6.10 -9.98 -8.43
CA THR A 14 -5.71 -11.16 -9.21
C THR A 14 -5.75 -12.45 -8.41
N ILE A 15 -5.44 -12.41 -7.12
CA ILE A 15 -5.49 -13.56 -6.21
C ILE A 15 -6.89 -14.21 -6.18
N ALA A 16 -7.93 -13.41 -6.40
CA ALA A 16 -9.33 -13.81 -6.52
C ALA A 16 -9.81 -13.80 -8.00
N GLY A 17 -8.88 -13.77 -8.95
CA GLY A 17 -9.17 -13.68 -10.37
C GLY A 17 -9.46 -15.05 -11.00
N ARG A 18 -10.21 -15.03 -12.10
CA ARG A 18 -10.54 -16.22 -12.90
C ARG A 18 -10.23 -15.98 -14.37
N ALA A 19 -9.53 -16.91 -14.99
CA ALA A 19 -9.30 -16.98 -16.42
C ALA A 19 -10.15 -18.07 -17.04
N ALA A 20 -10.49 -17.93 -18.32
CA ALA A 20 -11.23 -18.94 -19.09
C ALA A 20 -10.36 -20.19 -19.37
N SER A 21 -9.03 -20.02 -19.44
CA SER A 21 -8.05 -21.09 -19.62
C SER A 21 -6.98 -21.03 -18.52
N ALA A 22 -6.59 -22.17 -17.97
CA ALA A 22 -5.53 -22.28 -16.97
C ALA A 22 -4.14 -21.83 -17.48
N SER A 23 -3.93 -21.78 -18.79
CA SER A 23 -2.71 -21.27 -19.42
C SER A 23 -2.72 -19.75 -19.65
N ASP A 24 -3.87 -19.08 -19.45
CA ASP A 24 -4.01 -17.64 -19.62
C ASP A 24 -3.76 -16.91 -18.29
N ASN A 25 -2.61 -16.27 -18.18
CA ASN A 25 -2.23 -15.46 -17.03
C ASN A 25 -2.44 -13.96 -17.24
N ILE A 26 -3.02 -13.54 -18.37
CA ILE A 26 -3.20 -12.12 -18.74
C ILE A 26 -4.68 -11.80 -18.98
N GLY A 27 -5.41 -12.65 -19.71
CA GLY A 27 -6.81 -12.43 -20.09
C GLY A 27 -7.81 -12.89 -19.01
N TYR A 28 -7.50 -12.70 -17.74
CA TYR A 28 -8.38 -13.06 -16.61
C TYR A 28 -9.22 -11.87 -16.16
N THR A 29 -10.33 -12.16 -15.50
CA THR A 29 -11.12 -11.17 -14.77
C THR A 29 -10.70 -11.20 -13.29
N ALA A 30 -10.25 -10.05 -12.77
CA ALA A 30 -9.88 -9.91 -11.35
C ALA A 30 -11.13 -9.93 -10.45
N ALA A 31 -10.94 -10.28 -9.18
CA ALA A 31 -11.96 -10.17 -8.13
C ALA A 31 -13.27 -10.96 -8.38
N GLU A 32 -13.23 -12.10 -9.07
CA GLU A 32 -14.41 -12.94 -9.27
C GLU A 32 -14.74 -13.85 -8.09
N LEU A 33 -13.74 -14.30 -7.35
CA LEU A 33 -13.91 -15.18 -6.20
C LEU A 33 -14.07 -14.36 -4.91
N GLY A 34 -15.08 -14.70 -4.11
CA GLY A 34 -15.19 -14.19 -2.74
C GLY A 34 -14.12 -14.79 -1.83
N ILE A 35 -13.83 -14.12 -0.71
CA ILE A 35 -12.77 -14.54 0.22
C ILE A 35 -13.00 -15.95 0.78
N ASP A 36 -14.24 -16.33 1.07
CA ASP A 36 -14.57 -17.66 1.58
C ASP A 36 -14.30 -18.76 0.54
N GLN A 37 -14.59 -18.47 -0.74
CA GLN A 37 -14.30 -19.40 -1.83
C GLN A 37 -12.78 -19.55 -2.04
N LEU A 38 -12.03 -18.44 -1.94
CA LEU A 38 -10.57 -18.47 -2.05
C LEU A 38 -9.96 -19.33 -0.95
N ILE A 39 -10.40 -19.17 0.30
CA ILE A 39 -9.90 -19.94 1.43
C ILE A 39 -10.29 -21.41 1.33
N ALA A 40 -11.53 -21.71 0.96
CA ALA A 40 -12.01 -23.09 0.80
C ALA A 40 -11.24 -23.84 -0.30
N ALA A 41 -10.68 -23.15 -1.28
CA ALA A 41 -9.89 -23.73 -2.34
C ALA A 41 -8.45 -24.11 -1.93
N ILE A 42 -8.01 -23.76 -0.71
CA ILE A 42 -6.65 -23.99 -0.20
C ILE A 42 -6.71 -25.01 0.94
N PRO A 43 -6.45 -26.33 0.69
CA PRO A 43 -6.59 -27.38 1.72
C PRO A 43 -5.77 -27.11 2.99
N ALA A 44 -4.56 -26.57 2.85
CA ALA A 44 -3.67 -26.24 3.97
C ALA A 44 -4.25 -25.19 4.92
N MET A 45 -5.28 -24.45 4.53
CA MET A 45 -5.97 -23.51 5.41
C MET A 45 -6.68 -24.19 6.59
N ALA A 46 -7.08 -25.45 6.44
CA ALA A 46 -7.68 -26.23 7.52
C ALA A 46 -6.73 -26.41 8.72
N GLU A 47 -5.44 -26.42 8.49
CA GLU A 47 -4.39 -26.59 9.50
C GLU A 47 -3.82 -25.22 9.98
N ALA A 48 -4.15 -24.13 9.28
CA ALA A 48 -3.62 -22.81 9.58
C ALA A 48 -4.10 -22.22 10.93
N GLY A 49 -5.03 -22.91 11.63
CA GLY A 49 -5.64 -22.48 12.90
C GLY A 49 -6.84 -21.55 12.69
N PRO A 50 -7.41 -20.99 13.77
CA PRO A 50 -8.65 -20.26 13.68
C PRO A 50 -8.52 -18.98 12.81
N VAL A 51 -9.41 -18.86 11.83
CA VAL A 51 -9.48 -17.76 10.87
C VAL A 51 -10.90 -17.23 10.82
N LEU A 52 -11.04 -15.92 10.82
CA LEU A 52 -12.29 -15.21 10.51
C LEU A 52 -12.15 -14.51 9.16
N THR A 53 -13.20 -14.48 8.38
CA THR A 53 -13.19 -13.91 7.04
C THR A 53 -14.20 -12.77 6.93
N GLU A 54 -13.88 -11.76 6.14
CA GLU A 54 -14.80 -10.69 5.77
C GLU A 54 -14.45 -10.15 4.38
N GLN A 55 -15.47 -10.03 3.52
CA GLN A 55 -15.32 -9.34 2.23
C GLN A 55 -15.56 -7.85 2.44
N VAL A 56 -14.51 -7.03 2.34
CA VAL A 56 -14.58 -5.57 2.48
C VAL A 56 -14.90 -4.92 1.14
N ALA A 57 -14.28 -5.37 0.08
CA ALA A 57 -14.51 -4.93 -1.28
C ALA A 57 -14.22 -6.08 -2.26
N GLN A 58 -14.72 -5.97 -3.49
CA GLN A 58 -14.46 -6.95 -4.54
C GLN A 58 -14.18 -6.21 -5.84
N LEU A 59 -12.93 -5.80 -6.02
CA LEU A 59 -12.51 -4.97 -7.15
C LEU A 59 -11.12 -5.33 -7.66
N ASP A 60 -10.83 -4.92 -8.88
CA ASP A 60 -9.46 -4.84 -9.39
C ASP A 60 -8.77 -3.64 -8.73
N SER A 61 -7.55 -3.81 -8.22
CA SER A 61 -6.90 -2.76 -7.43
C SER A 61 -6.56 -1.49 -8.23
N LYS A 62 -6.49 -1.55 -9.55
CA LYS A 62 -6.38 -0.33 -10.38
C LYS A 62 -7.57 0.63 -10.20
N ASP A 63 -8.72 0.10 -9.78
CA ASP A 63 -9.96 0.84 -9.52
C ASP A 63 -10.15 1.15 -8.01
N MET A 64 -9.09 1.04 -7.20
CA MET A 64 -9.13 1.36 -5.78
C MET A 64 -9.59 2.81 -5.55
N SER A 65 -10.50 2.99 -4.59
CA SER A 65 -11.04 4.30 -4.26
C SER A 65 -10.77 4.70 -2.80
N PHE A 66 -10.83 5.99 -2.54
CA PHE A 66 -10.71 6.51 -1.17
C PHE A 66 -11.82 6.01 -0.24
N ALA A 67 -13.03 5.79 -0.75
CA ALA A 67 -14.12 5.21 0.01
C ALA A 67 -13.79 3.78 0.48
N VAL A 68 -13.20 2.96 -0.40
CA VAL A 68 -12.74 1.62 -0.04
C VAL A 68 -11.60 1.67 0.97
N TRP A 69 -10.67 2.61 0.83
CA TRP A 69 -9.60 2.80 1.83
C TRP A 69 -10.15 3.18 3.19
N ALA A 70 -11.11 4.12 3.26
CA ALA A 70 -11.74 4.51 4.53
C ALA A 70 -12.47 3.34 5.18
N GLN A 71 -13.23 2.57 4.39
CA GLN A 71 -13.91 1.36 4.85
C GLN A 71 -12.90 0.32 5.35
N LEU A 72 -11.85 0.04 4.59
CA LEU A 72 -10.80 -0.93 4.96
C LEU A 72 -10.11 -0.53 6.27
N ALA A 73 -9.71 0.75 6.42
CA ALA A 73 -9.10 1.26 7.64
C ALA A 73 -10.03 1.12 8.84
N GLY A 74 -11.33 1.38 8.67
CA GLY A 74 -12.35 1.17 9.70
C GLY A 74 -12.45 -0.30 10.12
N ARG A 75 -12.44 -1.24 9.17
CA ARG A 75 -12.47 -2.68 9.48
C ARG A 75 -11.18 -3.15 10.16
N VAL A 76 -10.04 -2.70 9.68
CA VAL A 76 -8.73 -2.96 10.32
C VAL A 76 -8.74 -2.49 11.77
N SER A 77 -9.13 -1.25 12.04
CA SER A 77 -9.22 -0.70 13.40
C SER A 77 -10.19 -1.50 14.30
N HIS A 78 -11.36 -1.84 13.76
CA HIS A 78 -12.35 -2.65 14.47
C HIS A 78 -11.80 -4.00 14.95
N PHE A 79 -11.12 -4.73 14.06
CA PHE A 79 -10.58 -6.05 14.39
C PHE A 79 -9.34 -5.98 15.28
N LEU A 80 -8.47 -4.99 15.09
CA LEU A 80 -7.28 -4.80 15.93
C LEU A 80 -7.64 -4.50 17.40
N ALA A 81 -8.78 -3.84 17.65
CA ALA A 81 -9.27 -3.56 19.01
C ALA A 81 -9.74 -4.82 19.74
N ARG A 82 -10.01 -5.93 19.06
CA ARG A 82 -10.50 -7.17 19.65
C ARG A 82 -9.34 -7.94 20.31
N PRO A 83 -9.50 -8.38 21.57
CA PRO A 83 -8.46 -9.13 22.30
C PRO A 83 -8.27 -10.56 21.77
N ASP A 84 -9.30 -11.14 21.13
CA ASP A 84 -9.25 -12.47 20.53
C ASP A 84 -8.64 -12.49 19.11
N VAL A 85 -8.24 -11.34 18.57
CA VAL A 85 -7.58 -11.19 17.28
C VAL A 85 -6.09 -10.93 17.47
N GLN A 86 -5.25 -11.79 16.89
CA GLN A 86 -3.79 -11.67 16.90
C GLN A 86 -3.26 -10.75 15.81
N GLY A 87 -3.83 -10.83 14.60
CA GLY A 87 -3.40 -10.07 13.43
C GLY A 87 -4.43 -10.12 12.31
N ILE A 88 -4.15 -9.40 11.25
CA ILE A 88 -5.00 -9.27 10.07
C ILE A 88 -4.18 -9.63 8.83
N VAL A 89 -4.79 -10.38 7.91
CA VAL A 89 -4.30 -10.56 6.54
C VAL A 89 -5.28 -9.86 5.60
N ILE A 90 -4.77 -9.16 4.58
CA ILE A 90 -5.58 -8.49 3.57
C ILE A 90 -5.19 -9.08 2.20
N THR A 91 -6.14 -9.72 1.51
CA THR A 91 -5.93 -10.10 0.11
C THR A 91 -6.21 -8.90 -0.79
N HIS A 92 -5.27 -8.54 -1.63
CA HIS A 92 -5.28 -7.31 -2.42
C HIS A 92 -4.81 -7.57 -3.86
N GLY A 93 -5.16 -6.69 -4.79
CA GLY A 93 -4.57 -6.70 -6.13
C GLY A 93 -3.19 -6.03 -6.15
N THR A 94 -2.34 -6.43 -7.11
CA THR A 94 -0.94 -6.03 -7.14
C THR A 94 -0.69 -4.57 -7.53
N ASP A 95 -1.61 -3.92 -8.27
CA ASP A 95 -1.36 -2.63 -8.92
C ASP A 95 -1.27 -1.45 -7.94
N THR A 96 -2.07 -1.47 -6.86
CA THR A 96 -2.07 -0.40 -5.84
C THR A 96 -1.82 -0.92 -4.43
N LEU A 97 -1.25 -2.13 -4.30
CA LEU A 97 -0.91 -2.73 -3.00
C LEU A 97 0.02 -1.81 -2.21
N GLU A 98 1.05 -1.25 -2.84
CA GLU A 98 2.02 -0.36 -2.20
C GLU A 98 1.40 0.93 -1.64
N GLU A 99 0.38 1.47 -2.32
CA GLU A 99 -0.36 2.65 -1.88
C GLU A 99 -1.28 2.32 -0.70
N THR A 100 -2.01 1.20 -0.77
CA THR A 100 -2.89 0.73 0.31
C THR A 100 -2.08 0.36 1.56
N ALA A 101 -0.92 -0.28 1.40
CA ALA A 101 -0.03 -0.60 2.52
C ALA A 101 0.47 0.68 3.21
N TYR A 102 0.95 1.66 2.43
CA TYR A 102 1.39 2.94 2.96
C TYR A 102 0.24 3.67 3.67
N PHE A 103 -0.93 3.76 3.05
CA PHE A 103 -2.12 4.38 3.63
C PHE A 103 -2.46 3.81 5.00
N LEU A 104 -2.56 2.48 5.11
CA LEU A 104 -2.89 1.81 6.38
C LEU A 104 -1.80 2.03 7.44
N GLN A 105 -0.52 1.99 7.06
CA GLN A 105 0.58 2.28 7.99
C GLN A 105 0.49 3.73 8.48
N ALA A 106 0.28 4.69 7.59
CA ALA A 106 0.23 6.10 7.92
C ALA A 106 -0.92 6.46 8.86
N VAL A 107 -2.10 5.84 8.72
CA VAL A 107 -3.28 6.19 9.51
C VAL A 107 -3.49 5.32 10.75
N CYS A 108 -3.00 4.06 10.76
CA CYS A 108 -3.26 3.09 11.83
C CYS A 108 -2.05 2.86 12.73
N GLN A 109 -0.82 2.80 12.21
CA GLN A 109 0.39 2.35 12.94
C GLN A 109 0.10 1.22 13.94
N PRO A 110 -0.33 0.05 13.46
CA PRO A 110 -0.88 -0.97 14.34
C PRO A 110 0.21 -1.66 15.18
N ALA A 111 -0.08 -1.89 16.47
CA ALA A 111 0.77 -2.69 17.36
C ALA A 111 0.65 -4.20 17.13
N LYS A 112 -0.33 -4.63 16.32
CA LYS A 112 -0.49 -6.00 15.84
C LYS A 112 -0.20 -6.03 14.33
N PRO A 113 0.19 -7.20 13.77
CA PRO A 113 0.50 -7.29 12.35
C PRO A 113 -0.74 -7.10 11.47
N VAL A 114 -0.60 -6.28 10.42
CA VAL A 114 -1.52 -6.16 9.29
C VAL A 114 -0.72 -6.50 8.04
N VAL A 115 -1.03 -7.65 7.44
CA VAL A 115 -0.24 -8.25 6.37
C VAL A 115 -1.04 -8.19 5.07
N LEU A 116 -0.60 -7.38 4.11
CA LEU A 116 -1.15 -7.42 2.75
C LEU A 116 -0.50 -8.55 1.97
N THR A 117 -1.29 -9.25 1.16
CA THR A 117 -0.79 -10.24 0.22
C THR A 117 -1.57 -10.19 -1.09
N CYS A 118 -0.99 -10.74 -2.15
CA CYS A 118 -1.53 -10.66 -3.50
C CYS A 118 -1.14 -11.91 -4.31
N ALA A 119 -1.51 -11.92 -5.59
CA ALA A 119 -0.98 -12.88 -6.55
C ALA A 119 -0.74 -12.21 -7.91
N MET A 120 0.27 -12.67 -8.63
CA MET A 120 0.55 -12.27 -10.01
C MET A 120 -0.19 -13.14 -11.03
N ARG A 121 -0.66 -14.32 -10.62
CA ARG A 121 -1.43 -15.26 -11.44
C ARG A 121 -2.84 -15.44 -10.88
N PRO A 122 -3.87 -15.57 -11.73
CA PRO A 122 -5.23 -15.79 -11.26
C PRO A 122 -5.36 -17.13 -10.52
N ALA A 123 -6.38 -17.26 -9.66
CA ALA A 123 -6.63 -18.47 -8.89
C ALA A 123 -6.83 -19.73 -9.77
N THR A 124 -7.25 -19.55 -11.01
CA THR A 124 -7.46 -20.63 -11.99
C THR A 124 -6.24 -20.93 -12.85
N ALA A 125 -5.10 -20.27 -12.65
CA ALA A 125 -3.86 -20.55 -13.37
C ALA A 125 -3.39 -22.01 -13.13
N LEU A 126 -2.61 -22.55 -14.07
CA LEU A 126 -2.03 -23.89 -13.93
C LEU A 126 -1.19 -24.02 -12.64
N VAL A 127 -0.43 -22.98 -12.31
CA VAL A 127 0.36 -22.87 -11.08
C VAL A 127 0.11 -21.48 -10.47
N PRO A 128 -0.97 -21.32 -9.68
CA PRO A 128 -1.27 -20.04 -9.03
C PRO A 128 -0.31 -19.80 -7.85
N ASP A 129 0.14 -18.57 -7.68
CA ASP A 129 1.01 -18.16 -6.55
C ASP A 129 0.22 -17.71 -5.31
N GLY A 130 -1.05 -17.39 -5.47
CA GLY A 130 -1.92 -16.89 -4.40
C GLY A 130 -2.02 -17.79 -3.17
N PRO A 131 -2.21 -19.11 -3.30
CA PRO A 131 -2.27 -20.03 -2.17
C PRO A 131 -1.03 -19.98 -1.28
N GLN A 132 0.17 -20.02 -1.86
CA GLN A 132 1.41 -19.93 -1.09
C GLN A 132 1.57 -18.55 -0.44
N ASN A 133 1.31 -17.49 -1.18
CA ASN A 133 1.40 -16.12 -0.65
C ASN A 133 0.44 -15.90 0.54
N LEU A 134 -0.75 -16.50 0.52
CA LEU A 134 -1.70 -16.42 1.63
C LEU A 134 -1.20 -17.20 2.86
N LEU A 135 -0.63 -18.39 2.69
CA LEU A 135 -0.03 -19.17 3.78
C LEU A 135 1.16 -18.44 4.40
N ASP A 136 2.01 -17.84 3.58
CA ASP A 136 3.14 -17.03 4.04
C ASP A 136 2.67 -15.79 4.83
N ALA A 137 1.63 -15.11 4.34
CA ALA A 137 1.02 -13.97 5.05
C ALA A 137 0.44 -14.38 6.40
N LEU A 138 -0.18 -15.57 6.52
CA LEU A 138 -0.66 -16.12 7.78
C LEU A 138 0.48 -16.45 8.73
N ALA A 139 1.58 -17.01 8.24
CA ALA A 139 2.77 -17.27 9.04
C ALA A 139 3.31 -15.97 9.67
N VAL A 140 3.38 -14.90 8.89
CA VAL A 140 3.78 -13.56 9.37
C VAL A 140 2.78 -13.00 10.36
N ALA A 141 1.47 -13.08 10.07
CA ALA A 141 0.43 -12.57 10.99
C ALA A 141 0.40 -13.31 12.35
N ARG A 142 0.91 -14.54 12.39
CA ARG A 142 1.03 -15.37 13.62
C ARG A 142 2.40 -15.25 14.29
N HIS A 143 3.37 -14.61 13.66
CA HIS A 143 4.73 -14.53 14.18
C HIS A 143 4.77 -13.69 15.47
N ALA A 144 5.41 -14.22 16.51
CA ALA A 144 5.54 -13.52 17.78
C ALA A 144 6.34 -12.22 17.61
N GLY A 145 5.77 -11.12 18.08
CA GLY A 145 6.39 -9.79 17.97
C GLY A 145 6.19 -9.11 16.61
N ALA A 146 5.50 -9.73 15.64
CA ALA A 146 5.11 -9.05 14.42
C ALA A 146 4.16 -7.89 14.71
N GLN A 147 4.40 -6.75 14.06
CA GLN A 147 3.60 -5.53 14.20
C GLN A 147 3.75 -4.63 12.97
N GLY A 148 2.91 -3.60 12.89
CA GLY A 148 2.90 -2.69 11.76
C GLY A 148 2.21 -3.27 10.53
N VAL A 149 2.21 -2.49 9.45
CA VAL A 149 1.70 -2.91 8.15
C VAL A 149 2.86 -3.39 7.29
N VAL A 150 2.73 -4.60 6.77
CA VAL A 150 3.72 -5.23 5.88
C VAL A 150 3.05 -5.86 4.67
N ALA A 151 3.80 -6.07 3.60
CA ALA A 151 3.37 -6.85 2.45
C ALA A 151 4.17 -8.15 2.36
N VAL A 152 3.51 -9.26 2.04
CA VAL A 152 4.14 -10.58 1.84
C VAL A 152 3.80 -11.09 0.46
N CYS A 153 4.80 -11.20 -0.39
CA CYS A 153 4.68 -11.65 -1.77
C CYS A 153 5.90 -12.50 -2.14
N ALA A 154 5.70 -13.63 -2.80
CA ALA A 154 6.76 -14.54 -3.23
C ALA A 154 7.78 -14.85 -2.12
N GLY A 155 7.30 -15.15 -0.89
CA GLY A 155 8.14 -15.48 0.27
C GLY A 155 8.90 -14.30 0.88
N THR A 156 8.77 -13.09 0.34
CA THR A 156 9.49 -11.89 0.83
C THR A 156 8.57 -11.00 1.66
N ILE A 157 9.07 -10.53 2.80
CA ILE A 157 8.37 -9.62 3.71
C ILE A 157 8.89 -8.19 3.48
N HIS A 158 8.02 -7.30 3.04
CA HIS A 158 8.32 -5.89 2.77
C HIS A 158 7.64 -4.98 3.80
N SER A 159 8.29 -3.88 4.19
CA SER A 159 7.61 -2.84 4.96
C SER A 159 6.63 -2.06 4.07
N ALA A 160 5.57 -1.52 4.65
CA ALA A 160 4.63 -0.65 3.95
C ALA A 160 5.31 0.61 3.38
N LEU A 161 6.36 1.09 4.03
CA LEU A 161 7.12 2.26 3.58
C LEU A 161 7.95 1.97 2.33
N ASP A 162 8.56 0.76 2.26
CA ASP A 162 9.56 0.45 1.25
C ASP A 162 8.99 -0.32 0.05
N VAL A 163 7.91 -1.11 0.23
CA VAL A 163 7.36 -1.96 -0.83
C VAL A 163 7.00 -1.17 -2.09
N GLN A 164 7.47 -1.63 -3.26
CA GLN A 164 7.13 -1.07 -4.57
C GLN A 164 6.94 -2.19 -5.59
N LYS A 165 5.95 -2.06 -6.47
CA LYS A 165 5.80 -2.96 -7.63
C LYS A 165 6.80 -2.53 -8.70
N VAL A 166 7.79 -3.38 -8.96
CA VAL A 166 8.92 -3.08 -9.87
C VAL A 166 8.89 -3.92 -11.14
N HIS A 167 8.02 -4.92 -11.23
CA HIS A 167 7.91 -5.79 -12.39
C HIS A 167 6.46 -6.00 -12.80
N THR A 168 6.24 -6.04 -14.11
CA THR A 168 4.89 -6.16 -14.69
C THR A 168 4.32 -7.58 -14.69
N TYR A 169 5.16 -8.62 -14.56
CA TYR A 169 4.74 -10.00 -14.83
C TYR A 169 5.38 -11.07 -13.92
N GLN A 170 6.61 -10.89 -13.43
CA GLN A 170 7.29 -11.88 -12.57
C GLN A 170 6.52 -12.09 -11.26
N LEU A 171 6.67 -13.28 -10.63
CA LEU A 171 6.03 -13.58 -9.36
C LEU A 171 6.61 -12.74 -8.22
N ASP A 172 7.92 -12.51 -8.23
CA ASP A 172 8.66 -11.62 -7.37
C ASP A 172 8.59 -10.16 -7.88
N ALA A 173 7.38 -9.69 -8.12
CA ALA A 173 7.13 -8.38 -8.75
C ALA A 173 7.37 -7.17 -7.83
N PHE A 174 7.67 -7.40 -6.55
CA PHE A 174 7.85 -6.34 -5.54
C PHE A 174 9.28 -6.26 -5.04
N SER A 175 9.70 -5.05 -4.69
CA SER A 175 11.01 -4.76 -4.12
C SER A 175 10.90 -3.77 -2.98
N SER A 176 11.82 -3.80 -2.05
CA SER A 176 12.02 -2.78 -1.00
C SER A 176 13.18 -1.83 -1.32
N GLY A 177 13.64 -1.79 -2.58
CA GLY A 177 14.74 -0.92 -3.00
C GLY A 177 15.99 -1.04 -2.12
N ASP A 178 16.66 0.08 -1.88
CA ASP A 178 17.89 0.14 -1.08
C ASP A 178 17.69 -0.21 0.39
N ALA A 179 16.45 -0.13 0.90
CA ALA A 179 16.14 -0.50 2.28
C ALA A 179 16.23 -2.02 2.51
N GLY A 180 16.02 -2.81 1.46
CA GLY A 180 15.92 -4.26 1.53
C GLY A 180 14.66 -4.76 2.23
N PRO A 181 14.35 -6.07 2.15
CA PRO A 181 13.20 -6.66 2.80
C PRO A 181 13.32 -6.64 4.33
N LEU A 182 12.19 -6.78 5.04
CA LEU A 182 12.19 -7.04 6.48
C LEU A 182 12.65 -8.46 6.79
N GLY A 183 12.36 -9.40 5.91
CA GLY A 183 12.70 -10.80 6.07
C GLY A 183 12.10 -11.68 4.99
N PHE A 184 12.06 -12.96 5.28
CA PHE A 184 11.58 -13.99 4.37
C PHE A 184 10.72 -15.00 5.13
N VAL A 185 9.80 -15.64 4.41
CA VAL A 185 9.07 -16.81 4.89
C VAL A 185 9.64 -18.03 4.15
N GLU A 186 10.18 -18.97 4.89
CA GLU A 186 10.85 -20.17 4.40
C GLU A 186 10.23 -21.37 5.11
N GLU A 187 9.57 -22.28 4.39
CA GLU A 187 8.84 -23.43 4.94
C GLU A 187 7.87 -23.05 6.09
N GLY A 188 7.15 -21.90 5.92
CA GLY A 188 6.23 -21.39 6.93
C GLY A 188 6.90 -20.73 8.16
N ALA A 189 8.22 -20.65 8.20
CA ALA A 189 8.98 -19.97 9.25
C ALA A 189 9.42 -18.57 8.81
N VAL A 190 9.24 -17.59 9.70
CA VAL A 190 9.68 -16.21 9.47
C VAL A 190 11.13 -16.06 9.88
N ARG A 191 11.98 -15.60 8.95
CA ARG A 191 13.37 -15.20 9.20
C ARG A 191 13.53 -13.72 8.92
N LEU A 192 13.75 -12.93 9.97
CA LEU A 192 13.95 -11.47 9.86
C LEU A 192 15.41 -11.12 9.54
N VAL A 193 15.56 -10.07 8.75
CA VAL A 193 16.85 -9.40 8.47
C VAL A 193 16.83 -7.92 8.93
N ARG A 194 15.64 -7.37 9.14
CA ARG A 194 15.38 -6.04 9.71
C ARG A 194 14.29 -6.14 10.79
N ASN A 195 14.21 -5.13 11.66
CA ASN A 195 13.16 -5.06 12.67
C ASN A 195 11.79 -4.76 12.06
N TRP A 196 10.73 -5.22 12.75
CA TRP A 196 9.36 -4.82 12.43
C TRP A 196 9.17 -3.31 12.55
N PRO A 197 8.24 -2.71 11.78
CA PRO A 197 7.83 -1.34 12.01
C PRO A 197 7.26 -1.18 13.43
N VAL A 198 7.70 -0.18 14.16
CA VAL A 198 7.27 0.06 15.54
C VAL A 198 6.24 1.18 15.56
N ALA A 199 5.10 0.95 16.21
CA ALA A 199 4.12 2.00 16.48
C ALA A 199 4.72 3.00 17.51
N HIS A 200 4.55 4.29 17.26
CA HIS A 200 4.97 5.32 18.21
C HIS A 200 4.06 5.32 19.45
N GLU A 201 4.64 5.66 20.61
CA GLU A 201 3.87 5.79 21.84
C GLU A 201 2.71 6.80 21.68
N GLY A 202 1.52 6.46 22.20
CA GLY A 202 0.32 7.29 22.07
C GLY A 202 -0.37 7.22 20.71
N TRP A 203 0.16 6.44 19.74
CA TRP A 203 -0.44 6.37 18.40
C TRP A 203 -1.83 5.76 18.36
N ALA A 204 -2.19 4.90 19.31
CA ALA A 204 -3.51 4.26 19.37
C ALA A 204 -4.65 5.29 19.40
N ASP A 205 -4.53 6.36 20.21
CA ASP A 205 -5.53 7.43 20.27
C ASP A 205 -5.58 8.27 18.99
N ILE A 206 -4.43 8.47 18.35
CA ILE A 206 -4.33 9.16 17.06
C ILE A 206 -5.02 8.34 15.98
N ALA A 207 -4.77 7.04 15.92
CA ALA A 207 -5.39 6.14 14.97
C ALA A 207 -6.92 6.14 15.10
N ILE A 208 -7.47 6.11 16.31
CA ILE A 208 -8.92 6.21 16.55
C ILE A 208 -9.48 7.52 15.97
N LYS A 209 -8.82 8.65 16.21
CA LYS A 209 -9.23 9.95 15.66
C LYS A 209 -9.14 9.97 14.14
N ASN A 210 -8.06 9.45 13.57
CA ASN A 210 -7.89 9.33 12.11
C ASN A 210 -9.04 8.54 11.50
N ILE A 211 -9.38 7.37 12.05
CA ILE A 211 -10.48 6.53 11.54
C ILE A 211 -11.83 7.25 11.61
N ALA A 212 -12.09 7.96 12.72
CA ALA A 212 -13.32 8.75 12.85
C ALA A 212 -13.39 9.88 11.80
N ASN A 213 -12.27 10.58 11.57
CA ASN A 213 -12.19 11.63 10.56
C ASN A 213 -12.36 11.08 9.14
N LEU A 214 -11.72 9.94 8.82
CA LEU A 214 -11.87 9.27 7.53
C LEU A 214 -13.31 8.86 7.24
N ALA A 215 -14.04 8.35 8.24
CA ALA A 215 -15.45 7.97 8.09
C ALA A 215 -16.37 9.16 7.78
N GLY A 216 -16.00 10.37 8.19
CA GLY A 216 -16.74 11.61 7.92
C GLY A 216 -16.24 12.41 6.70
N LEU A 217 -15.17 11.97 6.05
CA LEU A 217 -14.54 12.72 4.96
C LEU A 217 -15.33 12.51 3.64
N MET A 218 -16.13 13.51 3.28
CA MET A 218 -16.93 13.47 2.04
C MET A 218 -16.12 13.90 0.82
N ASP A 219 -15.28 14.93 0.98
CA ASP A 219 -14.47 15.50 -0.09
C ASP A 219 -12.98 15.28 0.18
N TRP A 220 -12.39 14.36 -0.54
CA TRP A 220 -10.96 14.09 -0.43
C TRP A 220 -10.15 15.16 -1.16
N PRO A 221 -9.03 15.62 -0.57
CA PRO A 221 -8.16 16.58 -1.23
C PRO A 221 -7.67 16.08 -2.57
N ARG A 222 -7.77 16.92 -3.59
CA ARG A 222 -7.27 16.59 -4.92
C ARG A 222 -5.78 16.82 -5.01
N VAL A 223 -5.02 15.72 -5.12
CA VAL A 223 -3.57 15.71 -5.30
C VAL A 223 -3.23 14.92 -6.57
N GLU A 224 -2.43 15.53 -7.45
CA GLU A 224 -2.04 14.92 -8.71
C GLU A 224 -0.51 14.71 -8.78
N ILE A 225 -0.09 13.73 -9.58
CA ILE A 225 1.33 13.47 -9.86
C ILE A 225 1.67 14.06 -11.22
N VAL A 226 2.73 14.86 -11.28
CA VAL A 226 3.30 15.43 -12.51
C VAL A 226 4.70 14.89 -12.70
N MET A 227 5.03 14.47 -13.92
CA MET A 227 6.34 13.90 -14.23
C MET A 227 7.24 14.92 -14.93
N SER A 228 8.48 15.07 -14.47
CA SER A 228 9.53 15.78 -15.20
C SER A 228 10.18 14.89 -16.24
N HIS A 229 10.32 15.39 -17.46
CA HIS A 229 10.92 14.70 -18.61
C HIS A 229 11.60 15.72 -19.54
N ALA A 230 12.31 15.24 -20.57
CA ALA A 230 12.86 16.12 -21.61
C ALA A 230 11.73 16.89 -22.30
N GLY A 231 11.88 18.20 -22.43
CA GLY A 231 10.84 19.08 -23.02
C GLY A 231 9.61 19.29 -22.14
N ALA A 232 9.67 18.98 -20.84
CA ALA A 232 8.57 19.27 -19.93
C ALA A 232 8.28 20.77 -19.88
N SER A 233 6.99 21.12 -19.83
CA SER A 233 6.49 22.51 -19.75
C SER A 233 5.65 22.73 -18.51
N GLY A 234 5.24 23.99 -18.27
CA GLY A 234 4.31 24.32 -17.19
C GLY A 234 2.83 24.04 -17.49
N ALA A 235 2.48 23.68 -18.72
CA ALA A 235 1.09 23.63 -19.18
C ALA A 235 0.20 22.67 -18.38
N VAL A 236 0.74 21.50 -17.99
CA VAL A 236 -0.01 20.53 -17.16
C VAL A 236 -0.29 21.10 -15.76
N VAL A 237 0.66 21.80 -15.16
CA VAL A 237 0.49 22.46 -13.84
C VAL A 237 -0.55 23.58 -13.93
N GLU A 238 -0.50 24.40 -14.97
CA GLU A 238 -1.47 25.47 -15.21
C GLU A 238 -2.90 24.94 -15.40
N ALA A 239 -3.04 23.84 -16.14
CA ALA A 239 -4.33 23.17 -16.32
C ALA A 239 -4.89 22.61 -14.99
N LEU A 240 -4.05 22.01 -14.15
CA LEU A 240 -4.44 21.50 -12.84
C LEU A 240 -4.79 22.62 -11.86
N LEU A 241 -4.07 23.73 -11.89
CA LEU A 241 -4.40 24.94 -11.12
C LEU A 241 -5.79 25.47 -11.48
N ALA A 242 -6.09 25.58 -12.77
CA ALA A 242 -7.39 26.04 -13.24
C ALA A 242 -8.54 25.13 -12.81
N GLN A 243 -8.25 23.86 -12.49
CA GLN A 243 -9.21 22.88 -12.00
C GLN A 243 -9.25 22.76 -10.45
N GLY A 244 -8.56 23.64 -9.72
CA GLY A 244 -8.61 23.66 -8.26
C GLY A 244 -7.84 22.54 -7.57
N VAL A 245 -6.70 22.07 -8.14
CA VAL A 245 -5.82 21.11 -7.46
C VAL A 245 -5.31 21.71 -6.15
N GLN A 246 -5.27 20.91 -5.09
CA GLN A 246 -4.84 21.33 -3.76
C GLN A 246 -3.40 20.92 -3.45
N GLY A 247 -2.92 19.85 -4.10
CA GLY A 247 -1.56 19.37 -3.96
C GLY A 247 -0.99 18.82 -5.25
N LEU A 248 0.32 18.90 -5.40
CA LEU A 248 1.07 18.36 -6.53
C LEU A 248 2.29 17.59 -6.02
N VAL A 249 2.45 16.36 -6.49
CA VAL A 249 3.69 15.62 -6.35
C VAL A 249 4.40 15.63 -7.68
N VAL A 250 5.64 16.14 -7.74
CA VAL A 250 6.42 16.08 -8.96
C VAL A 250 7.41 14.91 -8.91
N ALA A 251 7.24 13.95 -9.83
CA ALA A 251 8.18 12.87 -10.09
C ALA A 251 9.36 13.41 -10.91
N ALA A 252 10.38 13.86 -10.20
CA ALA A 252 11.55 14.52 -10.75
C ALA A 252 12.56 13.53 -11.36
N THR A 253 13.51 14.02 -12.12
CA THR A 253 14.63 13.25 -12.65
C THR A 253 15.77 13.16 -11.62
N GLY A 254 16.46 12.03 -11.56
CA GLY A 254 17.65 11.83 -10.73
C GLY A 254 17.44 12.30 -9.27
N ASN A 255 18.35 13.09 -8.74
CA ASN A 255 18.29 13.65 -7.39
C ASN A 255 17.30 14.83 -7.27
N GLY A 256 16.11 14.73 -7.83
CA GLY A 256 15.07 15.76 -7.72
C GLY A 256 15.24 16.92 -8.72
N SER A 257 15.98 16.75 -9.82
CA SER A 257 16.13 17.78 -10.85
C SER A 257 14.86 17.92 -11.69
N LEU A 258 14.52 19.16 -12.01
CA LEU A 258 13.33 19.53 -12.79
C LEU A 258 13.71 20.30 -14.05
N HIS A 259 12.89 20.16 -15.08
CA HIS A 259 12.97 21.06 -16.23
C HIS A 259 12.58 22.48 -15.77
N HIS A 260 13.36 23.48 -16.16
CA HIS A 260 13.19 24.86 -15.66
C HIS A 260 11.77 25.44 -15.86
N ALA A 261 11.13 25.12 -17.01
CA ALA A 261 9.77 25.59 -17.29
C ALA A 261 8.72 24.91 -16.37
N LEU A 262 8.90 23.63 -16.06
CA LEU A 262 8.05 22.91 -15.12
C LEU A 262 8.26 23.45 -13.69
N GLU A 263 9.51 23.64 -13.27
CA GLU A 263 9.85 24.17 -11.95
C GLU A 263 9.24 25.55 -11.72
N ALA A 264 9.36 26.46 -12.70
CA ALA A 264 8.75 27.79 -12.64
C ALA A 264 7.22 27.72 -12.43
N ALA A 265 6.53 26.79 -13.10
CA ALA A 265 5.10 26.58 -12.94
C ALA A 265 4.74 26.00 -11.56
N LEU A 266 5.54 25.07 -11.04
CA LEU A 266 5.37 24.50 -9.69
C LEU A 266 5.57 25.54 -8.60
N LEU A 267 6.57 26.42 -8.71
CA LEU A 267 6.80 27.52 -7.78
C LEU A 267 5.64 28.53 -7.81
N LYS A 268 5.06 28.78 -8.99
CA LYS A 268 3.86 29.62 -9.15
C LYS A 268 2.65 28.98 -8.47
N ALA A 269 2.49 27.65 -8.62
CA ALA A 269 1.45 26.90 -7.93
C ALA A 269 1.60 26.97 -6.41
N GLN A 270 2.83 26.81 -5.90
CA GLN A 270 3.15 26.93 -4.48
C GLN A 270 2.84 28.34 -3.95
N ALA A 271 3.19 29.39 -4.69
CA ALA A 271 2.87 30.77 -4.34
C ALA A 271 1.36 31.04 -4.32
N ALA A 272 0.58 30.30 -5.12
CA ALA A 272 -0.89 30.34 -5.12
C ALA A 272 -1.52 29.48 -4.00
N GLY A 273 -0.73 28.88 -3.10
CA GLY A 273 -1.21 28.10 -1.95
C GLY A 273 -1.30 26.59 -2.16
N VAL A 274 -1.04 26.07 -3.37
CA VAL A 274 -1.00 24.64 -3.63
C VAL A 274 0.22 24.01 -2.94
N LYS A 275 0.01 22.89 -2.27
CA LYS A 275 1.13 22.15 -1.65
C LYS A 275 1.89 21.36 -2.73
N VAL A 276 3.19 21.60 -2.84
CA VAL A 276 4.05 20.91 -3.82
C VAL A 276 5.09 20.09 -3.09
N VAL A 277 5.22 18.80 -3.47
CA VAL A 277 6.23 17.87 -2.94
C VAL A 277 7.04 17.30 -4.10
N ARG A 278 8.36 17.25 -3.94
CA ARG A 278 9.29 16.73 -4.93
C ARG A 278 9.72 15.31 -4.56
N ALA A 279 9.35 14.32 -5.37
CA ALA A 279 9.82 12.95 -5.32
C ALA A 279 10.77 12.69 -6.50
N THR A 280 11.39 11.51 -6.57
CA THR A 280 12.12 11.06 -7.75
C THR A 280 11.37 9.97 -8.49
N ARG A 281 11.50 9.91 -9.83
CA ARG A 281 11.02 8.79 -10.64
C ARG A 281 11.99 7.61 -10.69
N CYS A 282 13.15 7.71 -10.04
CA CYS A 282 14.06 6.59 -9.87
C CYS A 282 13.46 5.60 -8.86
N LEU A 283 13.56 4.31 -9.17
CA LEU A 283 13.04 3.26 -8.30
C LEU A 283 13.86 3.09 -7.01
N ASN A 284 15.16 3.40 -7.07
CA ASN A 284 16.09 3.31 -5.95
C ASN A 284 16.66 4.69 -5.62
N GLY A 285 17.14 4.85 -4.41
CA GLY A 285 17.64 6.11 -3.87
C GLY A 285 16.52 7.04 -3.41
N ARG A 286 16.93 8.18 -2.88
CA ARG A 286 16.01 9.24 -2.43
C ARG A 286 16.53 10.60 -2.87
N VAL A 287 15.67 11.59 -2.92
CA VAL A 287 16.12 12.97 -3.12
C VAL A 287 16.93 13.41 -1.90
N LEU A 288 18.15 13.84 -2.12
CA LEU A 288 19.01 14.43 -1.10
C LEU A 288 18.81 15.96 -1.16
N PRO A 289 18.21 16.56 -0.13
CA PRO A 289 17.93 18.00 -0.13
C PRO A 289 19.22 18.82 -0.16
N LYS A 290 19.18 19.98 -0.83
CA LYS A 290 20.28 20.93 -0.92
C LYS A 290 19.90 22.22 -0.21
N PRO A 291 20.87 22.95 0.35
CA PRO A 291 20.61 24.32 0.83
C PRO A 291 20.03 25.18 -0.30
N GLY A 292 18.90 25.84 -0.03
CA GLY A 292 18.21 26.70 -1.00
C GLY A 292 17.20 25.99 -1.91
N ASP A 293 16.94 24.70 -1.71
CA ASP A 293 15.86 24.01 -2.40
C ASP A 293 14.51 24.70 -2.10
N SER A 294 13.80 25.08 -3.15
CA SER A 294 12.53 25.81 -3.05
C SER A 294 11.31 24.90 -2.85
N LEU A 295 11.43 23.63 -3.22
CA LEU A 295 10.38 22.62 -3.11
C LEU A 295 10.78 21.55 -2.07
N PRO A 296 9.92 21.27 -1.07
CA PRO A 296 10.18 20.21 -0.11
C PRO A 296 10.25 18.84 -0.81
N ASP A 297 11.10 17.96 -0.31
CA ASP A 297 11.20 16.59 -0.80
C ASP A 297 10.20 15.64 -0.11
N SER A 298 10.00 14.46 -0.71
CA SER A 298 9.09 13.42 -0.24
C SER A 298 9.63 12.57 0.91
N GLN A 299 10.81 12.92 1.47
CA GLN A 299 11.48 12.17 2.53
C GLN A 299 11.73 10.69 2.18
N GLY A 300 11.98 10.42 0.89
CA GLY A 300 12.25 9.07 0.39
C GLY A 300 11.02 8.29 -0.10
N LEU A 301 9.81 8.85 0.04
CA LEU A 301 8.61 8.22 -0.51
C LEU A 301 8.63 8.24 -2.04
N SER A 302 8.15 7.15 -2.65
CA SER A 302 7.86 7.09 -4.08
C SER A 302 6.78 8.13 -4.46
N PRO A 303 6.68 8.54 -5.73
CA PRO A 303 5.66 9.53 -6.13
C PRO A 303 4.23 9.14 -5.73
N VAL A 304 3.86 7.87 -5.84
CA VAL A 304 2.51 7.39 -5.48
C VAL A 304 2.28 7.43 -3.97
N LYS A 305 3.26 7.03 -3.16
CA LYS A 305 3.17 7.12 -1.69
C LYS A 305 3.21 8.57 -1.21
N ALA A 306 4.04 9.41 -1.80
CA ALA A 306 4.07 10.85 -1.50
C ALA A 306 2.73 11.53 -1.82
N ARG A 307 2.02 11.05 -2.85
CA ARG A 307 0.66 11.50 -3.15
C ARG A 307 -0.32 11.11 -2.03
N VAL A 308 -0.27 9.86 -1.58
CA VAL A 308 -1.10 9.40 -0.44
C VAL A 308 -0.80 10.22 0.81
N ASP A 309 0.48 10.40 1.13
CA ASP A 309 0.94 11.22 2.27
C ASP A 309 0.37 12.64 2.22
N LEU A 310 0.51 13.30 1.07
CA LEU A 310 0.03 14.67 0.89
C LEU A 310 -1.49 14.78 0.98
N ILE A 311 -2.24 13.80 0.46
CA ILE A 311 -3.71 13.74 0.60
C ILE A 311 -4.08 13.68 2.09
N LEU A 312 -3.46 12.79 2.86
CA LEU A 312 -3.77 12.61 4.28
C LEU A 312 -3.46 13.88 5.09
N ARG A 313 -2.32 14.55 4.83
CA ARG A 313 -1.98 15.82 5.47
C ARG A 313 -2.95 16.93 5.12
N LEU A 314 -3.36 17.05 3.86
CA LEU A 314 -4.35 18.05 3.41
C LEU A 314 -5.74 17.75 3.99
N ALA A 315 -6.08 16.51 4.23
CA ALA A 315 -7.31 16.10 4.92
C ALA A 315 -7.24 16.34 6.45
N GLY A 316 -6.14 16.89 6.99
CA GLY A 316 -5.98 17.18 8.41
C GLY A 316 -5.73 15.97 9.29
N LEU A 317 -5.33 14.85 8.70
CA LEU A 317 -5.00 13.63 9.46
C LEU A 317 -3.59 13.73 10.06
N SER A 318 -3.44 13.22 11.27
CA SER A 318 -2.12 12.99 11.87
C SER A 318 -1.55 11.72 11.29
N ILE A 319 -0.41 11.80 10.62
CA ILE A 319 0.24 10.65 10.01
C ILE A 319 1.62 10.42 10.61
N GLY A 320 1.95 9.14 10.82
CA GLY A 320 3.29 8.74 11.25
C GLY A 320 4.09 8.31 10.03
N ALA A 321 5.28 8.85 9.89
CA ALA A 321 6.25 8.49 8.86
C ALA A 321 7.24 7.44 9.39
#